data_7a598400990235e1e14af139c0f462f4
#
_entry.id   7a598400990235e1e14af139c0f462f4
#
_cell.length_a   1.000
_cell.length_b   1.000
_cell.length_c   1.000
_cell.angle_alpha   90.00
_cell.angle_beta   90.00
_cell.angle_gamma   90.00
#
_symmetry.space_group_name_H-M   'P 1'
#
loop_
_entity.id
_entity.type
_entity.pdbx_description
1 polymer ?
#
loop_
_entity_poly.entity_id
_entity_poly.type
_entity_poly.pdbx_seq_one_letter_code
_entity_poly.pdbx_strand_id
1 'polypeptide(L)'
;MTKAFAFYRRVESECPAFQARVTARALTRYYNACFRPLGITAEQFSLLVGIGGSHEPTLAELAARAGVDATTLSRSVKSLERRDLVRDHGGRGRAGKRLVLTDTGSRLMAESMVAWEQARARLAETLGEETSRVAGSVMSQLSVAAQAAALALSDS
;
A
#
# COMPACT_ATOMS: atom_id res chain seq x y z
N MET A 1 -37.80 3.97 -13.07
CA MET A 1 -36.41 4.27 -12.64
C MET A 1 -36.02 5.59 -13.27
N THR A 2 -35.65 6.59 -12.46
CA THR A 2 -35.23 7.91 -12.96
C THR A 2 -33.86 7.83 -13.66
N LYS A 3 -33.63 8.72 -14.66
CA LYS A 3 -32.34 8.86 -15.35
C LYS A 3 -31.16 9.01 -14.36
N ALA A 4 -31.40 9.70 -13.24
CA ALA A 4 -30.40 9.85 -12.17
C ALA A 4 -29.99 8.51 -11.53
N PHE A 5 -30.96 7.62 -11.27
CA PHE A 5 -30.64 6.30 -10.68
C PHE A 5 -29.79 5.43 -11.63
N ALA A 6 -30.10 5.46 -12.93
CA ALA A 6 -29.30 4.76 -13.92
C ALA A 6 -27.86 5.29 -13.98
N PHE A 7 -27.67 6.61 -13.88
CA PHE A 7 -26.36 7.24 -13.80
C PHE A 7 -25.55 6.78 -12.58
N TYR A 8 -26.15 6.76 -11.38
CA TYR A 8 -25.44 6.30 -10.18
C TYR A 8 -25.00 4.85 -10.28
N ARG A 9 -25.87 3.97 -10.77
CA ARG A 9 -25.54 2.56 -10.99
C ARG A 9 -24.39 2.39 -11.97
N ARG A 10 -24.38 3.19 -13.03
CA ARG A 10 -23.30 3.20 -14.01
C ARG A 10 -21.99 3.65 -13.39
N VAL A 11 -21.97 4.69 -12.56
CA VAL A 11 -20.76 5.12 -11.85
C VAL A 11 -20.25 4.01 -10.91
N GLU A 12 -21.14 3.35 -10.18
CA GLU A 12 -20.76 2.21 -9.32
C GLU A 12 -20.08 1.08 -10.09
N SER A 13 -20.57 0.74 -11.30
CA SER A 13 -20.07 -0.40 -12.07
C SER A 13 -18.89 -0.06 -12.99
N GLU A 14 -18.80 1.17 -13.53
CA GLU A 14 -17.87 1.51 -14.59
C GLU A 14 -16.74 2.47 -14.13
N CYS A 15 -16.89 3.17 -12.98
CA CYS A 15 -15.87 4.12 -12.54
C CYS A 15 -14.67 3.42 -11.88
N PRO A 16 -13.48 3.43 -12.50
CA PRO A 16 -12.29 2.77 -11.92
C PRO A 16 -11.93 3.32 -10.54
N ALA A 17 -12.09 4.63 -10.30
CA ALA A 17 -11.79 5.24 -9.02
C ALA A 17 -12.77 4.80 -7.91
N PHE A 18 -14.04 4.60 -8.22
CA PHE A 18 -15.02 4.04 -7.28
C PHE A 18 -14.68 2.60 -6.94
N GLN A 19 -14.46 1.75 -7.96
CA GLN A 19 -14.10 0.35 -7.79
C GLN A 19 -12.79 0.18 -7.02
N ALA A 20 -11.77 0.97 -7.34
CA ALA A 20 -10.48 0.93 -6.64
C ALA A 20 -10.63 1.23 -5.14
N ARG A 21 -11.44 2.24 -4.76
CA ARG A 21 -11.70 2.56 -3.34
C ARG A 21 -12.43 1.43 -2.60
N VAL A 22 -13.42 0.83 -3.22
CA VAL A 22 -14.17 -0.31 -2.64
C VAL A 22 -13.22 -1.49 -2.44
N THR A 23 -12.46 -1.83 -3.48
CA THR A 23 -11.48 -2.92 -3.46
C THR A 23 -10.39 -2.69 -2.44
N ALA A 24 -9.79 -1.48 -2.40
CA ALA A 24 -8.76 -1.14 -1.44
C ALA A 24 -9.24 -1.30 0.01
N ARG A 25 -10.47 -0.86 0.33
CA ARG A 25 -11.05 -1.04 1.67
C ARG A 25 -11.29 -2.52 2.01
N ALA A 26 -11.74 -3.31 1.05
CA ALA A 26 -11.96 -4.75 1.25
C ALA A 26 -10.64 -5.48 1.51
N LEU A 27 -9.62 -5.23 0.67
CA LEU A 27 -8.28 -5.80 0.82
C LEU A 27 -7.62 -5.34 2.14
N THR A 28 -7.72 -4.07 2.50
CA THR A 28 -7.18 -3.56 3.76
C THR A 28 -7.79 -4.29 4.97
N ARG A 29 -9.13 -4.46 5.00
CA ARG A 29 -9.79 -5.21 6.08
C ARG A 29 -9.33 -6.67 6.12
N TYR A 30 -9.23 -7.31 4.96
CA TYR A 30 -8.78 -8.69 4.84
C TYR A 30 -7.35 -8.87 5.37
N TYR A 31 -6.39 -8.08 4.88
CA TYR A 31 -5.00 -8.16 5.32
C TYR A 31 -4.81 -7.73 6.78
N ASN A 32 -5.58 -6.75 7.26
CA ASN A 32 -5.58 -6.41 8.68
C ASN A 32 -5.98 -7.60 9.57
N ALA A 33 -6.96 -8.40 9.13
CA ALA A 33 -7.34 -9.62 9.86
C ALA A 33 -6.21 -10.66 9.84
N CYS A 34 -5.51 -10.82 8.72
CA CYS A 34 -4.40 -11.75 8.58
C CYS A 34 -3.17 -11.33 9.41
N PHE A 35 -2.87 -10.03 9.50
CA PHE A 35 -1.72 -9.51 10.24
C PHE A 35 -1.99 -9.21 11.72
N ARG A 36 -3.25 -9.28 12.16
CA ARG A 36 -3.62 -9.02 13.55
C ARG A 36 -2.83 -9.84 14.57
N PRO A 37 -2.55 -11.15 14.37
CA PRO A 37 -1.74 -11.92 15.31
C PRO A 37 -0.30 -11.38 15.49
N LEU A 38 0.21 -10.68 14.48
CA LEU A 38 1.55 -10.07 14.47
C LEU A 38 1.52 -8.63 15.03
N GLY A 39 0.34 -8.12 15.38
CA GLY A 39 0.16 -6.78 15.93
C GLY A 39 0.47 -5.66 14.94
N ILE A 40 0.36 -5.89 13.63
CA ILE A 40 0.53 -4.86 12.59
C ILE A 40 -0.70 -4.75 11.69
N THR A 41 -0.84 -3.59 11.06
CA THR A 41 -1.85 -3.34 10.04
C THR A 41 -1.29 -3.59 8.63
N ALA A 42 -2.18 -3.73 7.64
CA ALA A 42 -1.79 -3.83 6.23
C ALA A 42 -0.97 -2.61 5.76
N GLU A 43 -1.29 -1.41 6.24
CA GLU A 43 -0.52 -0.20 5.95
C GLU A 43 0.89 -0.25 6.54
N GLN A 44 1.01 -0.69 7.79
CA GLN A 44 2.30 -0.87 8.45
C GLN A 44 3.15 -1.94 7.74
N PHE A 45 2.54 -3.06 7.35
CA PHE A 45 3.20 -4.07 6.53
C PHE A 45 3.71 -3.49 5.21
N SER A 46 2.87 -2.75 4.47
CA SER A 46 3.26 -2.13 3.20
C SER A 46 4.42 -1.13 3.37
N LEU A 47 4.42 -0.37 4.47
CA LEU A 47 5.50 0.57 4.79
C LEU A 47 6.81 -0.17 5.13
N LEU A 48 6.75 -1.22 5.93
CA LEU A 48 7.91 -2.08 6.23
C LEU A 48 8.46 -2.75 4.97
N VAL A 49 7.60 -3.21 4.06
CA VAL A 49 8.01 -3.71 2.73
C VAL A 49 8.72 -2.63 1.92
N GLY A 50 8.17 -1.40 1.91
CA GLY A 50 8.78 -0.26 1.23
C GLY A 50 10.18 0.09 1.76
N ILE A 51 10.37 0.00 3.08
CA ILE A 51 11.66 0.26 3.74
C ILE A 51 12.65 -0.88 3.47
N GLY A 52 12.24 -2.13 3.71
CA GLY A 52 13.12 -3.29 3.56
C GLY A 52 13.47 -3.63 2.12
N GLY A 53 12.58 -3.33 1.17
CA GLY A 53 12.79 -3.54 -0.27
C GLY A 53 13.53 -2.40 -0.99
N SER A 54 13.99 -1.39 -0.27
CA SER A 54 14.72 -0.24 -0.81
C SER A 54 16.07 -0.09 -0.12
N HIS A 55 17.00 0.58 -0.79
CA HIS A 55 18.30 0.88 -0.18
C HIS A 55 18.20 2.20 0.60
N GLU A 56 17.90 2.11 1.90
CA GLU A 56 17.79 3.24 2.83
C GLU A 56 16.92 4.40 2.30
N PRO A 57 15.64 4.18 2.04
CA PRO A 57 14.78 5.19 1.44
C PRO A 57 14.55 6.36 2.39
N THR A 58 14.41 7.55 1.80
CA THR A 58 13.93 8.72 2.52
C THR A 58 12.41 8.67 2.71
N LEU A 59 11.91 9.47 3.65
CA LEU A 59 10.46 9.62 3.85
C LEU A 59 9.75 10.13 2.57
N ALA A 60 10.40 11.05 1.83
CA ALA A 60 9.87 11.61 0.59
C ALA A 60 9.75 10.55 -0.52
N GLU A 61 10.77 9.72 -0.69
CA GLU A 61 10.75 8.61 -1.66
C GLU A 61 9.66 7.59 -1.34
N LEU A 62 9.49 7.25 -0.07
CA LEU A 62 8.41 6.35 0.36
C LEU A 62 7.02 6.97 0.16
N ALA A 63 6.85 8.26 0.47
CA ALA A 63 5.60 8.97 0.27
C ALA A 63 5.20 9.03 -1.22
N ALA A 64 6.16 9.36 -2.09
CA ALA A 64 5.95 9.38 -3.53
C ALA A 64 5.55 8.00 -4.07
N ARG A 65 6.23 6.93 -3.65
CA ARG A 65 5.91 5.55 -4.05
C ARG A 65 4.56 5.06 -3.55
N ALA A 66 4.19 5.44 -2.33
CA ALA A 66 2.91 5.07 -1.73
C ALA A 66 1.74 5.93 -2.23
N GLY A 67 2.00 7.03 -2.93
CA GLY A 67 0.96 7.97 -3.38
C GLY A 67 0.26 8.69 -2.21
N VAL A 68 0.98 8.92 -1.10
CA VAL A 68 0.47 9.61 0.09
C VAL A 68 1.31 10.84 0.42
N ASP A 69 0.74 11.77 1.18
CA ASP A 69 1.50 12.91 1.64
C ASP A 69 2.54 12.53 2.73
N ALA A 70 3.65 13.27 2.75
CA ALA A 70 4.75 13.01 3.68
C ALA A 70 4.36 13.16 5.15
N THR A 71 3.35 13.98 5.47
CA THR A 71 2.88 14.20 6.85
C THR A 71 2.16 12.95 7.36
N THR A 72 1.28 12.37 6.54
CA THR A 72 0.60 11.12 6.84
C THR A 72 1.60 9.99 7.04
N LEU A 73 2.56 9.84 6.11
CA LEU A 73 3.57 8.81 6.21
C LEU A 73 4.47 8.98 7.45
N SER A 74 4.84 10.22 7.79
CA SER A 74 5.64 10.53 8.98
C SER A 74 5.01 10.03 10.29
N ARG A 75 3.69 10.10 10.42
CA ARG A 75 2.98 9.57 11.59
C ARG A 75 3.08 8.05 11.66
N SER A 76 2.93 7.38 10.54
CA SER A 76 3.07 5.92 10.44
C SER A 76 4.50 5.47 10.77
N VAL A 77 5.52 6.14 10.21
CA VAL A 77 6.94 5.88 10.53
C VAL A 77 7.21 6.06 12.02
N LYS A 78 6.78 7.18 12.64
CA LYS A 78 6.94 7.40 14.09
C LYS A 78 6.30 6.29 14.94
N SER A 79 5.19 5.71 14.48
CA SER A 79 4.57 4.57 15.15
C SER A 79 5.45 3.32 15.09
N LEU A 80 6.11 3.08 13.96
CA LEU A 80 7.05 1.96 13.79
C LEU A 80 8.35 2.19 14.57
N GLU A 81 8.87 3.42 14.59
CA GLU A 81 10.05 3.80 15.40
C GLU A 81 9.81 3.55 16.89
N ARG A 82 8.65 3.95 17.44
CA ARG A 82 8.30 3.70 18.86
C ARG A 82 8.22 2.21 19.23
N ARG A 83 8.00 1.35 18.24
CA ARG A 83 7.97 -0.11 18.42
C ARG A 83 9.30 -0.76 18.11
N ASP A 84 10.35 0.00 17.89
CA ASP A 84 11.67 -0.47 17.49
C ASP A 84 11.66 -1.37 16.25
N LEU A 85 10.79 -1.07 15.27
CA LEU A 85 10.72 -1.81 14.01
C LEU A 85 11.51 -1.13 12.90
N VAL A 86 11.66 0.18 12.98
CA VAL A 86 12.36 1.04 12.03
C VAL A 86 13.21 2.04 12.78
N ARG A 87 14.34 2.40 12.24
CA ARG A 87 15.18 3.50 12.75
C ARG A 87 15.65 4.41 11.64
N ASP A 88 16.01 5.63 12.02
CA ASP A 88 16.76 6.55 11.19
C ASP A 88 18.23 6.11 11.17
N HIS A 89 18.79 5.82 10.00
CA HIS A 89 20.17 5.38 9.83
C HIS A 89 21.13 6.57 9.59
N GLY A 90 20.66 7.78 9.64
CA GLY A 90 21.50 8.96 9.46
C GLY A 90 21.23 9.68 8.15
N GLY A 91 21.35 10.91 8.21
CA GLY A 91 21.14 11.91 7.20
C GLY A 91 20.89 13.20 7.89
N ARG A 92 21.97 13.90 8.35
CA ARG A 92 21.84 15.25 8.87
C ARG A 92 21.77 16.24 7.71
N GLY A 93 20.86 17.20 7.78
CA GLY A 93 20.75 18.26 6.80
C GLY A 93 19.84 17.95 5.61
N ARG A 94 20.19 18.45 4.42
CA ARG A 94 19.39 18.34 3.18
C ARG A 94 19.12 16.92 2.69
N ALA A 95 19.94 15.93 3.10
CA ALA A 95 19.78 14.53 2.71
C ALA A 95 18.55 13.85 3.33
N GLY A 96 17.95 14.43 4.37
CA GLY A 96 16.78 13.87 5.05
C GLY A 96 17.08 12.60 5.84
N LYS A 97 16.10 12.16 6.61
CA LYS A 97 16.15 10.88 7.35
C LYS A 97 16.14 9.71 6.37
N ARG A 98 17.06 8.77 6.57
CA ARG A 98 17.10 7.48 5.85
C ARG A 98 16.60 6.38 6.76
N LEU A 99 15.66 5.60 6.28
CA LEU A 99 14.96 4.61 7.08
C LEU A 99 15.49 3.20 6.80
N VAL A 100 15.75 2.46 7.88
CA VAL A 100 16.12 1.05 7.80
C VAL A 100 15.30 0.24 8.80
N LEU A 101 15.10 -1.04 8.50
CA LEU A 101 14.57 -1.98 9.48
C LEU A 101 15.60 -2.20 10.58
N THR A 102 15.10 -2.35 11.82
CA THR A 102 15.91 -2.89 12.92
C THR A 102 15.95 -4.42 12.86
N ASP A 103 16.72 -5.06 13.75
CA ASP A 103 16.68 -6.52 13.90
C ASP A 103 15.28 -7.00 14.31
N THR A 104 14.59 -6.22 15.16
CA THR A 104 13.21 -6.49 15.55
C THR A 104 12.26 -6.36 14.36
N GLY A 105 12.43 -5.31 13.56
CA GLY A 105 11.67 -5.11 12.32
C GLY A 105 11.91 -6.22 11.30
N SER A 106 13.15 -6.64 11.14
CA SER A 106 13.53 -7.71 10.20
C SER A 106 12.92 -9.07 10.61
N ARG A 107 12.92 -9.40 11.91
CA ARG A 107 12.26 -10.62 12.43
C ARG A 107 10.76 -10.57 12.19
N LEU A 108 10.11 -9.45 12.53
CA LEU A 108 8.68 -9.27 12.28
C LEU A 108 8.34 -9.39 10.79
N MET A 109 9.19 -8.87 9.91
CA MET A 109 8.99 -9.02 8.47
C MET A 109 9.08 -10.47 8.00
N ALA A 110 10.02 -11.26 8.55
CA ALA A 110 10.11 -12.69 8.23
C ALA A 110 8.83 -13.45 8.62
N GLU A 111 8.27 -13.17 9.81
CA GLU A 111 6.99 -13.74 10.25
C GLU A 111 5.81 -13.24 9.37
N SER A 112 5.84 -11.96 9.01
CA SER A 112 4.81 -11.34 8.18
C SER A 112 4.79 -11.88 6.74
N MET A 113 5.93 -12.30 6.20
CA MET A 113 6.00 -12.97 4.89
C MET A 113 5.20 -14.27 4.88
N VAL A 114 5.30 -15.08 5.93
CA VAL A 114 4.51 -16.32 6.04
C VAL A 114 3.01 -16.02 6.06
N ALA A 115 2.60 -15.04 6.87
CA ALA A 115 1.19 -14.62 6.94
C ALA A 115 0.69 -14.04 5.60
N TRP A 116 1.53 -13.29 4.91
CA TRP A 116 1.22 -12.72 3.60
C TRP A 116 1.06 -13.80 2.52
N GLU A 117 1.96 -14.79 2.47
CA GLU A 117 1.86 -15.92 1.52
C GLU A 117 0.55 -16.71 1.74
N GLN A 118 0.21 -16.99 3.00
CA GLN A 118 -1.05 -17.68 3.33
C GLN A 118 -2.27 -16.85 2.93
N ALA A 119 -2.24 -15.55 3.19
CA ALA A 119 -3.32 -14.64 2.80
C ALA A 119 -3.46 -14.58 1.28
N ARG A 120 -2.36 -14.47 0.55
CA ARG A 120 -2.34 -14.47 -0.92
C ARG A 120 -2.90 -15.77 -1.50
N ALA A 121 -2.50 -16.91 -0.96
CA ALA A 121 -2.99 -18.22 -1.41
C ALA A 121 -4.51 -18.34 -1.23
N ARG A 122 -5.05 -17.98 -0.07
CA ARG A 122 -6.52 -17.98 0.19
C ARG A 122 -7.28 -17.05 -0.76
N LEU A 123 -6.71 -15.89 -1.08
CA LEU A 123 -7.32 -14.99 -2.05
C LEU A 123 -7.32 -15.61 -3.45
N ALA A 124 -6.23 -16.24 -3.85
CA ALA A 124 -6.10 -16.92 -5.13
C ALA A 124 -7.10 -18.08 -5.27
N GLU A 125 -7.31 -18.88 -4.23
CA GLU A 125 -8.32 -19.94 -4.19
C GLU A 125 -9.74 -19.41 -4.46
N THR A 126 -10.06 -18.22 -3.92
CA THR A 126 -11.38 -17.58 -4.09
C THR A 126 -11.55 -16.92 -5.46
N LEU A 127 -10.50 -16.28 -5.96
CA LEU A 127 -10.52 -15.56 -7.24
C LEU A 127 -10.38 -16.48 -8.46
N GLY A 128 -9.80 -17.64 -8.28
CA GLY A 128 -9.27 -18.48 -9.34
C GLY A 128 -7.88 -18.04 -9.80
N GLU A 129 -7.12 -18.98 -10.32
CA GLU A 129 -5.70 -18.79 -10.65
C GLU A 129 -5.47 -17.69 -11.71
N GLU A 130 -6.26 -17.72 -12.78
CA GLU A 130 -6.14 -16.74 -13.88
C GLU A 130 -6.43 -15.32 -13.40
N THR A 131 -7.54 -15.10 -12.69
CA THR A 131 -7.91 -13.78 -12.16
C THR A 131 -6.85 -13.27 -11.18
N SER A 132 -6.35 -14.15 -10.31
CA SER A 132 -5.31 -13.82 -9.33
C SER A 132 -4.01 -13.37 -10.02
N ARG A 133 -3.64 -14.06 -11.11
CA ARG A 133 -2.43 -13.75 -11.89
C ARG A 133 -2.49 -12.38 -12.55
N VAL A 134 -3.64 -11.98 -13.09
CA VAL A 134 -3.78 -10.72 -13.82
C VAL A 134 -4.12 -9.53 -12.92
N ALA A 135 -4.68 -9.74 -11.74
CA ALA A 135 -5.17 -8.67 -10.85
C ALA A 135 -4.10 -7.63 -10.53
N GLY A 136 -2.89 -8.07 -10.16
CA GLY A 136 -1.78 -7.15 -9.85
C GLY A 136 -1.35 -6.31 -11.04
N SER A 137 -1.29 -6.92 -12.23
CA SER A 137 -0.94 -6.23 -13.47
C SER A 137 -1.98 -5.16 -13.83
N VAL A 138 -3.27 -5.48 -13.73
CA VAL A 138 -4.35 -4.53 -14.02
C VAL A 138 -4.32 -3.34 -13.05
N MET A 139 -4.13 -3.58 -11.74
CA MET A 139 -4.01 -2.51 -10.75
C MET A 139 -2.82 -1.60 -11.03
N SER A 140 -1.67 -2.17 -11.41
CA SER A 140 -0.48 -1.41 -11.78
C SER A 140 -0.72 -0.55 -13.02
N GLN A 141 -1.31 -1.11 -14.07
CA GLN A 141 -1.64 -0.38 -15.29
C GLN A 141 -2.61 0.78 -15.05
N LEU A 142 -3.64 0.57 -14.22
CA LEU A 142 -4.58 1.63 -13.83
C LEU A 142 -3.89 2.76 -13.07
N SER A 143 -2.95 2.42 -12.17
CA SER A 143 -2.17 3.41 -11.43
C SER A 143 -1.32 4.26 -12.36
N VAL A 144 -0.58 3.63 -13.28
CA VAL A 144 0.28 4.33 -14.26
C VAL A 144 -0.57 5.22 -15.18
N ALA A 145 -1.67 4.71 -15.70
CA ALA A 145 -2.55 5.46 -16.59
C ALA A 145 -3.17 6.68 -15.89
N ALA A 146 -3.61 6.53 -14.64
CA ALA A 146 -4.17 7.62 -13.86
C ALA A 146 -3.13 8.72 -13.56
N GLN A 147 -1.89 8.33 -13.23
CA GLN A 147 -0.79 9.29 -13.01
C GLN A 147 -0.46 10.07 -14.27
N ALA A 148 -0.34 9.39 -15.42
CA ALA A 148 -0.08 10.04 -16.71
C ALA A 148 -1.20 11.03 -17.09
N ALA A 149 -2.46 10.63 -16.92
CA ALA A 149 -3.61 11.50 -17.17
C ALA A 149 -3.64 12.72 -16.25
N ALA A 150 -3.28 12.56 -14.98
CA ALA A 150 -3.23 13.67 -14.02
C ALA A 150 -2.15 14.71 -14.38
N LEU A 151 -0.97 14.26 -14.84
CA LEU A 151 0.09 15.16 -15.31
C LEU A 151 -0.37 15.98 -16.52
N ALA A 152 -1.01 15.36 -17.49
CA ALA A 152 -1.53 16.06 -18.67
C ALA A 152 -2.57 17.15 -18.35
N LEU A 153 -3.34 16.98 -17.24
CA LEU A 153 -4.28 17.99 -16.76
C LEU A 153 -3.60 19.16 -16.04
N SER A 154 -2.39 18.95 -15.48
CA SER A 154 -1.63 20.00 -14.78
C SER A 154 -0.88 20.92 -15.75
N ASP A 155 -0.64 20.46 -16.97
CA ASP A 155 0.06 21.21 -18.04
C ASP A 155 -0.91 21.99 -18.95
N SER A 156 -2.22 21.94 -18.66
CA SER A 156 -3.31 22.61 -19.41
C SER A 156 -3.84 23.82 -18.68
#